data_8cce590c641119204f4e8ce8e11bb822
#
_entry.id   8cce590c641119204f4e8ce8e11bb822
#
_cell.length_a   1.000
_cell.length_b   1.000
_cell.length_c   1.000
_cell.angle_alpha   90.00
_cell.angle_beta   90.00
_cell.angle_gamma   90.00
#
_symmetry.space_group_name_H-M   'P 1'
#
loop_
_entity.id
_entity.type
_entity.pdbx_description
1 polymer ?
#
loop_
_entity_poly.entity_id
_entity_poly.type
_entity_poly.pdbx_seq_one_letter_code
_entity_poly.pdbx_strand_id
1 'polypeptide(L)'
;MIGLEILKNKIKEAPQSSGVYLFKNKKDNPIYIGKAINIKRRLSNYGNLPKLPRRLQKMVSQTVNIDFELTESERNALLLEALLIKKFSPRYNIRLKDDKSFPLIKITKGDFPRLTRFRNEFSNEDKVFGPFTSALKTDKVIKILQKSFKLRSCSDLEFKNRKRACLLYDLKQCSAPCVNKVSQNEYKNQVDDTVKFFQGGQKKIFDKLEKQMVYFSESQNYEKAAELRDSIQSLNFIIREEVKISTQDTNYDYIHIDDKKHFSIYIGFIRYGRYLGGNLIYYSEKFEDDIDLTSLIIQFYLKNFRPNKIIISKKINGYNELKSIMRDNYKIDVFLKSSKINGVQKISKLTAKRNDKEVNLQKQKFINNQEILTLMKNRFNINNKIERVEAYDNSFFGNNYAVASYVVFNEEGFSIKDSRTYKFKDYDLKKFGDADLMRKVFKSRFSKDDKILPDLIIIDGGQPYLKICQEIINESGISESIKLIGVSKGFKRDFRFDRYHTLSEKNLSLKDSPQIEGFIQKMRDQAHKLSKKNSMKRMSDSLKTSFLDDIFGIGKIKKMRVINFFGSVQNLKKANRDELSQIKGLNSKNIKAILDKING
;
A
#
# COMPACT_ATOMS: atom_id res chain seq x y z
N MET A 1 -16.52 35.06 6.51
CA MET A 1 -15.92 33.77 6.04
C MET A 1 -16.21 33.63 4.54
N ILE A 2 -15.22 33.86 3.70
CA ILE A 2 -15.32 33.90 2.23
C ILE A 2 -16.07 32.66 1.65
N GLY A 3 -15.74 31.46 2.11
CA GLY A 3 -16.38 30.24 1.56
C GLY A 3 -17.87 30.11 1.85
N LEU A 4 -18.39 30.68 2.94
CA LEU A 4 -19.83 30.67 3.23
C LEU A 4 -20.61 31.64 2.33
N GLU A 5 -20.03 32.78 1.98
CA GLU A 5 -20.62 33.75 1.05
C GLU A 5 -20.68 33.15 -0.36
N ILE A 6 -19.59 32.51 -0.79
CA ILE A 6 -19.56 31.80 -2.07
C ILE A 6 -20.66 30.73 -2.12
N LEU A 7 -20.79 29.94 -1.05
CA LEU A 7 -21.84 28.92 -0.96
C LEU A 7 -23.24 29.54 -1.06
N LYS A 8 -23.51 30.61 -0.31
CA LYS A 8 -24.81 31.29 -0.35
C LYS A 8 -25.17 31.84 -1.74
N ASN A 9 -24.20 32.40 -2.45
CA ASN A 9 -24.39 32.88 -3.81
C ASN A 9 -24.64 31.72 -4.79
N LYS A 10 -23.83 30.64 -4.69
CA LYS A 10 -23.99 29.46 -5.53
C LYS A 10 -25.27 28.68 -5.29
N ILE A 11 -25.86 28.72 -4.08
CA ILE A 11 -27.18 28.15 -3.80
C ILE A 11 -28.28 28.86 -4.62
N LYS A 12 -28.17 30.18 -4.86
CA LYS A 12 -29.16 30.90 -5.68
C LYS A 12 -29.13 30.41 -7.13
N GLU A 13 -27.94 30.17 -7.67
CA GLU A 13 -27.70 29.71 -9.04
C GLU A 13 -27.90 28.20 -9.23
N ALA A 14 -27.94 27.44 -8.13
CA ALA A 14 -27.94 25.98 -8.16
C ALA A 14 -29.22 25.41 -8.81
N PRO A 15 -29.08 24.43 -9.72
CA PRO A 15 -30.18 23.77 -10.38
C PRO A 15 -31.00 22.90 -9.43
N GLN A 16 -32.30 22.75 -9.70
CA GLN A 16 -33.19 21.87 -8.93
C GLN A 16 -33.28 20.44 -9.52
N SER A 17 -32.30 20.05 -10.25
CA SER A 17 -32.20 18.75 -10.93
C SER A 17 -31.18 17.82 -10.29
N SER A 18 -31.21 16.56 -10.72
CA SER A 18 -30.23 15.53 -10.31
C SER A 18 -28.85 15.82 -10.88
N GLY A 19 -27.80 15.56 -10.08
CA GLY A 19 -26.43 15.71 -10.54
C GLY A 19 -25.40 15.60 -9.43
N VAL A 20 -24.18 15.98 -9.78
CA VAL A 20 -23.01 15.99 -8.89
C VAL A 20 -22.53 17.43 -8.72
N TYR A 21 -22.15 17.79 -7.51
CA TYR A 21 -21.58 19.09 -7.18
C TYR A 21 -20.15 18.93 -6.65
N LEU A 22 -19.27 19.87 -7.04
CA LEU A 22 -17.85 19.84 -6.74
C LEU A 22 -17.44 21.12 -6.01
N PHE A 23 -17.09 21.01 -4.74
CA PHE A 23 -16.48 22.11 -3.99
C PHE A 23 -15.01 22.21 -4.36
N LYS A 24 -14.53 23.37 -4.79
CA LYS A 24 -13.17 23.60 -5.29
C LYS A 24 -12.41 24.60 -4.44
N ASN A 25 -11.09 24.42 -4.34
CA ASN A 25 -10.17 25.34 -3.66
C ASN A 25 -9.63 26.42 -4.62
N LYS A 26 -8.76 27.32 -4.12
CA LYS A 26 -8.10 28.41 -4.89
C LYS A 26 -7.33 27.94 -6.14
N LYS A 27 -6.98 26.65 -6.24
CA LYS A 27 -6.27 26.04 -7.39
C LYS A 27 -7.20 25.31 -8.34
N ASP A 28 -8.50 25.53 -8.23
CA ASP A 28 -9.55 24.86 -9.01
C ASP A 28 -9.56 23.31 -8.84
N ASN A 29 -8.94 22.80 -7.79
CA ASN A 29 -8.97 21.38 -7.48
C ASN A 29 -10.21 21.03 -6.64
N PRO A 30 -10.97 19.98 -6.99
CA PRO A 30 -12.05 19.47 -6.16
C PRO A 30 -11.55 19.03 -4.79
N ILE A 31 -12.12 19.59 -3.73
CA ILE A 31 -11.86 19.23 -2.34
C ILE A 31 -12.96 18.37 -1.72
N TYR A 32 -14.16 18.45 -2.30
CA TYR A 32 -15.29 17.60 -1.96
C TYR A 32 -16.19 17.42 -3.19
N ILE A 33 -16.74 16.23 -3.37
CA ILE A 33 -17.65 15.86 -4.43
C ILE A 33 -18.86 15.17 -3.80
N GLY A 34 -20.08 15.56 -4.18
CA GLY A 34 -21.29 14.93 -3.67
C GLY A 34 -22.38 14.86 -4.73
N LYS A 35 -23.24 13.87 -4.61
CA LYS A 35 -24.44 13.73 -5.46
C LYS A 35 -25.68 14.32 -4.81
N ALA A 36 -26.64 14.68 -5.62
CA ALA A 36 -28.00 15.06 -5.16
C ALA A 36 -29.05 14.73 -6.20
N ILE A 37 -30.25 14.41 -5.75
CA ILE A 37 -31.48 14.38 -6.59
C ILE A 37 -31.89 15.81 -6.92
N ASN A 38 -31.68 16.74 -5.99
CA ASN A 38 -31.89 18.16 -6.13
C ASN A 38 -30.68 18.90 -5.55
N ILE A 39 -29.83 19.42 -6.44
CA ILE A 39 -28.55 20.05 -6.06
C ILE A 39 -28.80 21.27 -5.16
N LYS A 40 -29.79 22.15 -5.51
CA LYS A 40 -30.09 23.34 -4.73
C LYS A 40 -30.45 23.00 -3.28
N ARG A 41 -31.37 22.05 -3.09
CA ARG A 41 -31.78 21.58 -1.75
C ARG A 41 -30.63 21.00 -0.98
N ARG A 42 -29.75 20.22 -1.62
CA ARG A 42 -28.59 19.59 -0.97
C ARG A 42 -27.57 20.63 -0.54
N LEU A 43 -27.27 21.61 -1.39
CA LEU A 43 -26.34 22.69 -1.06
C LEU A 43 -26.81 23.55 0.10
N SER A 44 -28.12 23.81 0.20
CA SER A 44 -28.72 24.58 1.30
C SER A 44 -28.40 23.96 2.67
N ASN A 45 -28.27 22.63 2.75
CA ASN A 45 -27.91 21.95 3.99
C ASN A 45 -26.50 22.32 4.50
N TYR A 46 -25.56 22.67 3.61
CA TYR A 46 -24.22 23.13 3.99
C TYR A 46 -24.19 24.59 4.48
N GLY A 47 -25.28 25.36 4.29
CA GLY A 47 -25.38 26.73 4.75
C GLY A 47 -25.46 26.88 6.27
N ASN A 48 -25.84 25.84 7.00
CA ASN A 48 -25.94 25.84 8.46
C ASN A 48 -24.67 25.25 9.10
N LEU A 49 -23.57 26.03 9.11
CA LEU A 49 -22.26 25.59 9.59
C LEU A 49 -22.27 24.95 10.98
N PRO A 50 -22.97 25.48 12.02
CA PRO A 50 -22.95 24.89 13.36
C PRO A 50 -23.46 23.43 13.42
N LYS A 51 -24.36 23.07 12.50
CA LYS A 51 -24.91 21.70 12.42
C LYS A 51 -24.02 20.74 11.63
N LEU A 52 -22.99 21.23 10.93
CA LEU A 52 -22.11 20.39 10.15
C LEU A 52 -20.99 19.78 11.02
N PRO A 53 -20.54 18.56 10.71
CA PRO A 53 -19.32 17.99 11.27
C PRO A 53 -18.11 18.92 11.01
N ARG A 54 -17.14 18.99 11.94
CA ARG A 54 -15.94 19.84 11.82
C ARG A 54 -15.22 19.71 10.48
N ARG A 55 -15.20 18.49 9.91
CA ARG A 55 -14.60 18.21 8.60
C ARG A 55 -15.29 19.02 7.49
N LEU A 56 -16.61 19.05 7.47
CA LEU A 56 -17.39 19.79 6.49
C LEU A 56 -17.36 21.30 6.73
N GLN A 57 -17.27 21.73 7.98
CA GLN A 57 -17.04 23.15 8.30
C GLN A 57 -15.69 23.63 7.70
N LYS A 58 -14.61 22.84 7.87
CA LYS A 58 -13.31 23.12 7.25
C LYS A 58 -13.39 23.08 5.72
N MET A 59 -14.17 22.15 5.14
CA MET A 59 -14.41 22.10 3.70
C MET A 59 -15.02 23.40 3.19
N VAL A 60 -16.14 23.83 3.78
CA VAL A 60 -16.82 25.08 3.39
C VAL A 60 -15.87 26.28 3.54
N SER A 61 -15.10 26.38 4.63
CA SER A 61 -14.18 27.49 4.83
C SER A 61 -13.05 27.58 3.77
N GLN A 62 -12.68 26.48 3.15
CA GLN A 62 -11.65 26.41 2.10
C GLN A 62 -12.20 26.47 0.68
N THR A 63 -13.51 26.52 0.53
CA THR A 63 -14.19 26.55 -0.77
C THR A 63 -14.07 27.95 -1.39
N VAL A 64 -13.68 27.98 -2.66
CA VAL A 64 -13.57 29.20 -3.47
C VAL A 64 -14.52 29.17 -4.67
N ASN A 65 -14.89 27.97 -5.14
CA ASN A 65 -15.89 27.81 -6.20
C ASN A 65 -16.66 26.50 -6.00
N ILE A 66 -17.86 26.43 -6.61
CA ILE A 66 -18.70 25.24 -6.64
C ILE A 66 -19.19 25.04 -8.07
N ASP A 67 -18.88 23.89 -8.66
CA ASP A 67 -19.33 23.49 -9.98
C ASP A 67 -20.41 22.40 -9.90
N PHE A 68 -21.20 22.29 -10.95
CA PHE A 68 -22.29 21.33 -11.07
C PHE A 68 -22.16 20.52 -12.37
N GLU A 69 -22.34 19.22 -12.28
CA GLU A 69 -22.49 18.31 -13.42
C GLU A 69 -23.89 17.68 -13.34
N LEU A 70 -24.79 18.08 -14.26
CA LEU A 70 -26.16 17.59 -14.30
C LEU A 70 -26.21 16.16 -14.85
N THR A 71 -27.18 15.39 -14.35
CA THR A 71 -27.42 14.02 -14.81
C THR A 71 -28.89 13.75 -15.00
N GLU A 72 -29.22 12.83 -15.88
CA GLU A 72 -30.59 12.45 -16.20
C GLU A 72 -31.33 11.74 -15.05
N SER A 73 -30.55 11.15 -14.12
CA SER A 73 -31.11 10.36 -13.02
C SER A 73 -30.19 10.30 -11.80
N GLU A 74 -30.77 9.99 -10.64
CA GLU A 74 -30.03 9.73 -9.41
C GLU A 74 -28.99 8.61 -9.60
N ARG A 75 -29.34 7.58 -10.37
CA ARG A 75 -28.45 6.48 -10.73
C ARG A 75 -27.18 6.99 -11.44
N ASN A 76 -27.35 7.85 -12.43
CA ASN A 76 -26.23 8.44 -13.17
C ASN A 76 -25.40 9.37 -12.28
N ALA A 77 -26.05 10.14 -11.39
CA ALA A 77 -25.37 10.96 -10.41
C ALA A 77 -24.51 10.13 -9.44
N LEU A 78 -25.01 9.00 -8.96
CA LEU A 78 -24.30 8.10 -8.06
C LEU A 78 -23.05 7.48 -8.73
N LEU A 79 -23.18 7.03 -9.96
CA LEU A 79 -22.05 6.48 -10.72
C LEU A 79 -21.00 7.55 -11.03
N LEU A 80 -21.44 8.74 -11.46
CA LEU A 80 -20.58 9.88 -11.76
C LEU A 80 -19.83 10.34 -10.52
N GLU A 81 -20.49 10.48 -9.37
CA GLU A 81 -19.85 10.81 -8.08
C GLU A 81 -18.72 9.82 -7.75
N ALA A 82 -19.00 8.52 -7.80
CA ALA A 82 -18.00 7.49 -7.50
C ALA A 82 -16.78 7.55 -8.45
N LEU A 83 -17.02 7.80 -9.74
CA LEU A 83 -15.95 7.97 -10.74
C LEU A 83 -15.12 9.23 -10.49
N LEU A 84 -15.76 10.35 -10.20
CA LEU A 84 -15.09 11.63 -9.92
C LEU A 84 -14.30 11.56 -8.61
N ILE A 85 -14.85 10.94 -7.55
CA ILE A 85 -14.12 10.70 -6.30
C ILE A 85 -12.88 9.83 -6.56
N LYS A 86 -12.99 8.80 -7.40
CA LYS A 86 -11.83 7.97 -7.81
C LYS A 86 -10.78 8.79 -8.57
N LYS A 87 -11.22 9.62 -9.51
CA LYS A 87 -10.34 10.44 -10.39
C LYS A 87 -9.59 11.50 -9.60
N PHE A 88 -10.29 12.31 -8.82
CA PHE A 88 -9.73 13.48 -8.14
C PHE A 88 -9.24 13.19 -6.73
N SER A 89 -9.70 12.12 -6.10
CA SER A 89 -9.40 11.77 -4.71
C SER A 89 -9.54 12.96 -3.75
N PRO A 90 -10.74 13.61 -3.67
CA PRO A 90 -10.94 14.85 -2.93
C PRO A 90 -10.67 14.65 -1.43
N ARG A 91 -10.11 15.68 -0.79
CA ARG A 91 -9.64 15.58 0.60
C ARG A 91 -10.76 15.37 1.61
N TYR A 92 -11.90 15.98 1.38
CA TYR A 92 -13.02 15.98 2.32
C TYR A 92 -14.08 14.90 2.03
N ASN A 93 -13.93 14.09 0.98
CA ASN A 93 -14.78 12.92 0.81
C ASN A 93 -14.38 11.79 1.77
N ILE A 94 -15.37 11.01 2.15
CA ILE A 94 -15.13 9.73 2.78
C ILE A 94 -14.53 8.80 1.72
N ARG A 95 -13.31 8.36 1.93
CA ARG A 95 -12.57 7.53 0.99
C ARG A 95 -12.20 6.22 1.64
N LEU A 96 -12.10 5.19 0.83
CA LEU A 96 -11.47 3.95 1.25
C LEU A 96 -10.03 4.24 1.65
N LYS A 97 -9.67 4.00 2.92
CA LYS A 97 -8.33 4.31 3.47
C LYS A 97 -7.21 3.58 2.73
N ASP A 98 -7.48 2.36 2.22
CA ASP A 98 -6.55 1.59 1.42
C ASP A 98 -6.78 1.82 -0.08
N ASP A 99 -5.83 2.51 -0.69
CA ASP A 99 -5.86 2.86 -2.13
C ASP A 99 -5.34 1.72 -3.02
N LYS A 100 -4.83 0.64 -2.42
CA LYS A 100 -4.26 -0.50 -3.14
C LYS A 100 -5.30 -1.61 -3.30
N SER A 101 -5.51 -2.05 -4.54
CA SER A 101 -6.29 -3.26 -4.81
C SER A 101 -5.69 -4.48 -4.10
N PHE A 102 -6.55 -5.45 -3.78
CA PHE A 102 -6.10 -6.71 -3.18
C PHE A 102 -5.20 -7.49 -4.15
N PRO A 103 -4.16 -8.14 -3.64
CA PRO A 103 -3.34 -9.00 -4.46
C PRO A 103 -4.14 -10.23 -4.91
N LEU A 104 -3.90 -10.61 -6.15
CA LEU A 104 -4.44 -11.78 -6.82
C LEU A 104 -3.30 -12.69 -7.24
N ILE A 105 -3.58 -13.96 -7.47
CA ILE A 105 -2.67 -14.91 -8.12
C ILE A 105 -3.14 -15.10 -9.55
N LYS A 106 -2.25 -14.88 -10.51
CA LYS A 106 -2.51 -15.08 -11.94
C LYS A 106 -1.64 -16.22 -12.46
N ILE A 107 -2.22 -17.07 -13.28
CA ILE A 107 -1.49 -18.02 -14.12
C ILE A 107 -1.19 -17.31 -15.44
N THR A 108 0.08 -17.22 -15.82
CA THR A 108 0.49 -16.56 -17.07
C THR A 108 0.04 -17.40 -18.28
N LYS A 109 -0.08 -16.76 -19.46
CA LYS A 109 -0.35 -17.44 -20.73
C LYS A 109 0.92 -18.10 -21.28
N GLY A 110 0.78 -19.03 -22.22
CA GLY A 110 1.86 -19.72 -22.92
C GLY A 110 1.98 -21.21 -22.56
N ASP A 111 2.91 -21.90 -23.20
CA ASP A 111 3.11 -23.36 -23.07
C ASP A 111 3.54 -23.81 -21.68
N PHE A 112 4.35 -23.00 -21.03
CA PHE A 112 4.85 -23.25 -19.68
C PHE A 112 4.48 -22.09 -18.75
N PRO A 113 3.20 -21.97 -18.34
CA PRO A 113 2.74 -20.88 -17.49
C PRO A 113 3.34 -20.93 -16.09
N ARG A 114 3.36 -19.78 -15.40
CA ARG A 114 3.82 -19.66 -14.02
C ARG A 114 2.80 -18.93 -13.16
N LEU A 115 2.88 -19.12 -11.86
CA LEU A 115 2.12 -18.34 -10.88
C LEU A 115 2.81 -17.00 -10.61
N THR A 116 2.05 -15.92 -10.69
CA THR A 116 2.53 -14.58 -10.37
C THR A 116 1.54 -13.84 -9.49
N ARG A 117 2.07 -13.03 -8.56
CA ARG A 117 1.22 -12.08 -7.85
C ARG A 117 0.90 -10.91 -8.78
N PHE A 118 -0.36 -10.54 -8.78
CA PHE A 118 -0.92 -9.53 -9.67
C PHE A 118 -1.80 -8.56 -8.88
N ARG A 119 -1.92 -7.33 -9.36
CA ARG A 119 -2.87 -6.31 -8.90
C ARG A 119 -3.31 -5.52 -10.11
N ASN A 120 -4.52 -4.97 -10.08
CA ASN A 120 -5.14 -4.15 -11.14
C ASN A 120 -5.86 -4.94 -12.24
N GLU A 121 -6.03 -4.34 -13.42
CA GLU A 121 -6.89 -4.83 -14.49
C GLU A 121 -6.47 -6.20 -15.02
N PHE A 122 -7.43 -7.08 -15.19
CA PHE A 122 -7.28 -8.41 -15.78
C PHE A 122 -8.30 -8.55 -16.92
N SER A 123 -7.92 -9.29 -17.95
CA SER A 123 -8.85 -9.68 -19.00
C SER A 123 -9.72 -10.86 -18.54
N ASN A 124 -10.92 -11.00 -19.11
CA ASN A 124 -11.83 -12.11 -18.79
C ASN A 124 -11.23 -13.50 -19.11
N GLU A 125 -10.17 -13.53 -19.92
CA GLU A 125 -9.46 -14.76 -20.28
C GLU A 125 -8.38 -15.18 -19.28
N ASP A 126 -8.05 -14.34 -18.32
CA ASP A 126 -7.00 -14.62 -17.34
C ASP A 126 -7.51 -15.58 -16.26
N LYS A 127 -6.76 -16.68 -16.01
CA LYS A 127 -6.99 -17.55 -14.85
C LYS A 127 -6.48 -16.86 -13.60
N VAL A 128 -7.39 -16.24 -12.83
CA VAL A 128 -7.08 -15.41 -11.66
C VAL A 128 -7.76 -15.97 -10.41
N PHE A 129 -7.03 -15.98 -9.28
CA PHE A 129 -7.50 -16.49 -8.00
C PHE A 129 -7.32 -15.46 -6.89
N GLY A 130 -8.25 -15.42 -5.95
CA GLY A 130 -8.28 -14.44 -4.85
C GLY A 130 -9.63 -13.75 -4.73
N PRO A 131 -9.71 -12.59 -4.08
CA PRO A 131 -8.61 -11.74 -3.58
C PRO A 131 -7.98 -12.26 -2.28
N PHE A 132 -6.69 -11.96 -2.08
CA PHE A 132 -5.97 -12.26 -0.84
C PHE A 132 -5.80 -10.99 0.00
N THR A 133 -5.84 -11.12 1.32
CA THR A 133 -5.82 -9.95 2.23
C THR A 133 -4.43 -9.31 2.37
N SER A 134 -3.35 -9.99 2.00
CA SER A 134 -2.00 -9.43 2.09
C SER A 134 -1.05 -9.96 1.03
N ALA A 135 -0.13 -9.09 0.57
CA ALA A 135 0.89 -9.45 -0.41
C ALA A 135 1.85 -10.54 0.11
N LEU A 136 2.24 -10.48 1.39
CA LEU A 136 3.11 -11.48 2.00
C LEU A 136 2.44 -12.85 2.04
N LYS A 137 1.15 -12.89 2.38
CA LYS A 137 0.35 -14.13 2.36
C LYS A 137 0.25 -14.69 0.94
N THR A 138 0.01 -13.84 -0.04
CA THR A 138 -0.07 -14.23 -1.47
C THR A 138 1.26 -14.82 -1.95
N ASP A 139 2.39 -14.16 -1.64
CA ASP A 139 3.71 -14.65 -2.03
C ASP A 139 4.05 -15.99 -1.36
N LYS A 140 3.63 -16.19 -0.10
CA LYS A 140 3.78 -17.47 0.61
C LYS A 140 2.98 -18.57 -0.06
N VAL A 141 1.72 -18.31 -0.41
CA VAL A 141 0.84 -19.26 -1.13
C VAL A 141 1.46 -19.63 -2.48
N ILE A 142 1.91 -18.64 -3.27
CA ILE A 142 2.57 -18.88 -4.56
C ILE A 142 3.79 -19.82 -4.40
N LYS A 143 4.67 -19.54 -3.42
CA LYS A 143 5.87 -20.36 -3.18
C LYS A 143 5.52 -21.79 -2.82
N ILE A 144 4.51 -22.00 -1.96
CA ILE A 144 4.05 -23.35 -1.57
C ILE A 144 3.54 -24.10 -2.80
N LEU A 145 2.67 -23.47 -3.60
CA LEU A 145 2.10 -24.10 -4.78
C LEU A 145 3.15 -24.40 -5.86
N GLN A 146 4.09 -23.47 -6.09
CA GLN A 146 5.20 -23.69 -7.02
C GLN A 146 6.03 -24.90 -6.60
N LYS A 147 6.36 -25.02 -5.30
CA LYS A 147 7.11 -26.17 -4.78
C LYS A 147 6.31 -27.47 -4.87
N SER A 148 5.06 -27.49 -4.41
CA SER A 148 4.23 -28.71 -4.33
C SER A 148 3.87 -29.27 -5.71
N PHE A 149 3.63 -28.40 -6.69
CA PHE A 149 3.30 -28.80 -8.07
C PHE A 149 4.49 -28.69 -9.03
N LYS A 150 5.70 -28.44 -8.53
CA LYS A 150 6.97 -28.33 -9.29
C LYS A 150 6.91 -27.32 -10.45
N LEU A 151 6.17 -26.21 -10.27
CA LEU A 151 6.00 -25.19 -11.29
C LEU A 151 7.21 -24.26 -11.37
N ARG A 152 7.53 -23.75 -12.56
CA ARG A 152 8.59 -22.76 -12.73
C ARG A 152 8.27 -21.44 -12.01
N SER A 153 9.29 -20.82 -11.42
CA SER A 153 9.20 -19.49 -10.80
C SER A 153 9.97 -18.42 -11.57
N CYS A 154 10.85 -18.81 -12.51
CA CYS A 154 11.69 -17.90 -13.29
C CYS A 154 10.87 -16.99 -14.22
N SER A 155 11.40 -15.82 -14.56
CA SER A 155 10.82 -14.92 -15.56
C SER A 155 10.89 -15.53 -16.96
N ASP A 156 10.08 -15.00 -17.90
CA ASP A 156 10.05 -15.52 -19.26
C ASP A 156 11.38 -15.26 -19.97
N LEU A 157 12.07 -14.18 -19.66
CA LEU A 157 13.42 -13.90 -20.18
C LEU A 157 14.44 -14.93 -19.64
N GLU A 158 14.41 -15.20 -18.34
CA GLU A 158 15.29 -16.22 -17.74
C GLU A 158 14.96 -17.61 -18.29
N PHE A 159 13.70 -17.92 -18.53
CA PHE A 159 13.26 -19.18 -19.10
C PHE A 159 13.83 -19.42 -20.49
N LYS A 160 13.69 -18.44 -21.39
CA LYS A 160 14.17 -18.51 -22.77
C LYS A 160 15.71 -18.61 -22.88
N ASN A 161 16.42 -17.98 -21.97
CA ASN A 161 17.90 -17.89 -22.03
C ASN A 161 18.62 -19.04 -21.29
N ARG A 162 17.87 -19.97 -20.70
CA ARG A 162 18.50 -21.07 -19.92
C ARG A 162 19.01 -22.19 -20.83
N LYS A 163 20.26 -22.57 -20.62
CA LYS A 163 20.92 -23.70 -21.30
C LYS A 163 21.10 -24.91 -20.39
N ARG A 164 20.91 -24.75 -19.07
CA ARG A 164 21.01 -25.84 -18.06
C ARG A 164 19.93 -25.68 -17.00
N ALA A 165 19.54 -26.79 -16.35
CA ALA A 165 18.63 -26.75 -15.22
C ALA A 165 19.18 -25.85 -14.10
N CYS A 166 18.28 -25.24 -13.33
CA CYS A 166 18.68 -24.39 -12.19
C CYS A 166 18.59 -25.18 -10.88
N LEU A 167 19.17 -24.60 -9.82
CA LEU A 167 19.14 -25.16 -8.47
C LEU A 167 17.74 -25.64 -8.01
N LEU A 168 16.66 -25.01 -8.47
CA LEU A 168 15.30 -25.43 -8.10
C LEU A 168 14.92 -26.81 -8.69
N TYR A 169 15.55 -27.21 -9.78
CA TYR A 169 15.38 -28.56 -10.31
C TYR A 169 16.12 -29.58 -9.42
N ASP A 170 17.36 -29.29 -9.06
CA ASP A 170 18.16 -30.15 -8.19
C ASP A 170 17.50 -30.29 -6.79
N LEU A 171 16.89 -29.19 -6.29
CA LEU A 171 16.08 -29.18 -5.07
C LEU A 171 14.68 -29.77 -5.25
N LYS A 172 14.35 -30.36 -6.42
CA LYS A 172 13.06 -30.98 -6.76
C LYS A 172 11.83 -30.02 -6.59
N GLN A 173 12.07 -28.71 -6.68
CA GLN A 173 11.03 -27.67 -6.56
C GLN A 173 10.53 -27.15 -7.90
N CYS A 174 11.12 -27.59 -9.02
CA CYS A 174 10.73 -27.23 -10.38
C CYS A 174 11.00 -28.43 -11.31
N SER A 175 10.13 -28.68 -12.26
CA SER A 175 10.27 -29.77 -13.24
C SER A 175 11.23 -29.44 -14.41
N ALA A 176 11.87 -28.25 -14.41
CA ALA A 176 12.83 -27.72 -15.41
C ALA A 176 12.32 -27.79 -16.87
N PRO A 177 11.16 -27.22 -17.18
CA PRO A 177 10.65 -27.17 -18.55
C PRO A 177 11.54 -26.35 -19.50
N CYS A 178 12.37 -25.44 -18.95
CA CYS A 178 13.30 -24.60 -19.73
C CYS A 178 14.43 -25.36 -20.44
N VAL A 179 14.67 -26.61 -20.07
CA VAL A 179 15.68 -27.52 -20.67
C VAL A 179 15.08 -28.89 -21.01
N ASN A 180 13.78 -28.91 -21.28
CA ASN A 180 13.02 -30.09 -21.75
C ASN A 180 13.11 -31.33 -20.82
N LYS A 181 13.27 -31.13 -19.49
CA LYS A 181 13.25 -32.22 -18.50
C LYS A 181 11.82 -32.73 -18.20
N VAL A 182 10.81 -32.02 -18.66
CA VAL A 182 9.39 -32.35 -18.57
C VAL A 182 8.71 -32.02 -19.90
N SER A 183 7.81 -32.84 -20.36
CA SER A 183 7.02 -32.59 -21.55
C SER A 183 5.97 -31.48 -21.31
N GLN A 184 5.50 -30.85 -22.39
CA GLN A 184 4.46 -29.83 -22.30
C GLN A 184 3.16 -30.38 -21.70
N ASN A 185 2.78 -31.63 -22.05
CA ASN A 185 1.57 -32.26 -21.52
C ASN A 185 1.69 -32.55 -20.00
N GLU A 186 2.82 -33.06 -19.55
CA GLU A 186 3.05 -33.29 -18.11
C GLU A 186 3.05 -31.98 -17.32
N TYR A 187 3.68 -30.93 -17.87
CA TYR A 187 3.68 -29.61 -17.24
C TYR A 187 2.27 -29.02 -17.20
N LYS A 188 1.49 -29.18 -18.25
CA LYS A 188 0.08 -28.77 -18.29
C LYS A 188 -0.74 -29.47 -17.19
N ASN A 189 -0.53 -30.78 -16.97
CA ASN A 189 -1.16 -31.49 -15.86
C ASN A 189 -0.82 -30.92 -14.49
N GLN A 190 0.44 -30.51 -14.26
CA GLN A 190 0.87 -29.85 -13.01
C GLN A 190 0.14 -28.51 -12.82
N VAL A 191 -0.03 -27.74 -13.90
CA VAL A 191 -0.78 -26.47 -13.89
C VAL A 191 -2.26 -26.72 -13.62
N ASP A 192 -2.87 -27.72 -14.28
CA ASP A 192 -4.28 -28.05 -14.11
C ASP A 192 -4.59 -28.58 -12.69
N ASP A 193 -3.68 -29.34 -12.09
CA ASP A 193 -3.80 -29.73 -10.67
C ASP A 193 -3.77 -28.51 -9.76
N THR A 194 -2.93 -27.52 -10.07
CA THR A 194 -2.90 -26.25 -9.34
C THR A 194 -4.20 -25.45 -9.49
N VAL A 195 -4.78 -25.41 -10.70
CA VAL A 195 -6.10 -24.80 -10.95
C VAL A 195 -7.20 -25.50 -10.15
N LYS A 196 -7.25 -26.83 -10.20
CA LYS A 196 -8.21 -27.65 -9.44
C LYS A 196 -8.08 -27.42 -7.93
N PHE A 197 -6.85 -27.25 -7.43
CA PHE A 197 -6.61 -26.94 -6.01
C PHE A 197 -7.30 -25.64 -5.59
N PHE A 198 -7.19 -24.57 -6.39
CA PHE A 198 -7.88 -23.32 -6.13
C PHE A 198 -9.40 -23.43 -6.28
N GLN A 199 -9.88 -24.22 -7.23
CA GLN A 199 -11.30 -24.39 -7.57
C GLN A 199 -12.07 -25.37 -6.65
N GLY A 200 -11.54 -25.67 -5.46
CA GLY A 200 -12.22 -26.53 -4.49
C GLY A 200 -11.94 -28.04 -4.65
N GLY A 201 -11.20 -28.44 -5.66
CA GLY A 201 -10.81 -29.83 -5.92
C GLY A 201 -9.72 -30.40 -5.00
N GLN A 202 -9.50 -29.77 -3.86
CA GLN A 202 -8.40 -30.09 -2.94
C GLN A 202 -8.46 -31.54 -2.45
N LYS A 203 -9.65 -32.09 -2.13
CA LYS A 203 -9.79 -33.47 -1.70
C LYS A 203 -9.20 -34.45 -2.72
N LYS A 204 -9.58 -34.29 -4.00
CA LYS A 204 -9.06 -35.16 -5.09
C LYS A 204 -7.54 -35.04 -5.25
N ILE A 205 -6.98 -33.84 -5.03
CA ILE A 205 -5.53 -33.60 -5.07
C ILE A 205 -4.84 -34.31 -3.90
N PHE A 206 -5.39 -34.22 -2.69
CA PHE A 206 -4.82 -34.93 -1.52
C PHE A 206 -4.91 -36.45 -1.70
N ASP A 207 -6.07 -36.97 -2.08
CA ASP A 207 -6.25 -38.42 -2.34
C ASP A 207 -5.22 -38.93 -3.38
N LYS A 208 -4.96 -38.14 -4.44
CA LYS A 208 -3.93 -38.44 -5.44
C LYS A 208 -2.52 -38.46 -4.87
N LEU A 209 -2.16 -37.43 -4.11
CA LEU A 209 -0.81 -37.31 -3.51
C LEU A 209 -0.58 -38.38 -2.43
N GLU A 210 -1.59 -38.67 -1.62
CA GLU A 210 -1.52 -39.74 -0.62
C GLU A 210 -1.35 -41.10 -1.23
N LYS A 211 -2.10 -41.44 -2.27
CA LYS A 211 -1.91 -42.69 -3.01
C LYS A 211 -0.51 -42.83 -3.61
N GLN A 212 0.01 -41.73 -4.19
CA GLN A 212 1.38 -41.73 -4.71
C GLN A 212 2.42 -41.88 -3.59
N MET A 213 2.20 -41.23 -2.44
CA MET A 213 3.10 -41.34 -1.28
C MET A 213 3.16 -42.78 -0.76
N VAL A 214 2.00 -43.44 -0.62
CA VAL A 214 1.94 -44.85 -0.19
C VAL A 214 2.63 -45.76 -1.22
N TYR A 215 2.36 -45.60 -2.50
CA TYR A 215 3.01 -46.39 -3.58
C TYR A 215 4.53 -46.27 -3.55
N PHE A 216 5.07 -45.03 -3.38
CA PHE A 216 6.53 -44.87 -3.29
C PHE A 216 7.11 -45.38 -1.97
N SER A 217 6.34 -45.36 -0.89
CA SER A 217 6.76 -45.96 0.38
C SER A 217 6.83 -47.49 0.27
N GLU A 218 5.84 -48.13 -0.31
CA GLU A 218 5.78 -49.59 -0.55
C GLU A 218 6.90 -50.05 -1.50
N SER A 219 7.21 -49.23 -2.53
CA SER A 219 8.34 -49.47 -3.43
C SER A 219 9.69 -49.06 -2.88
N GLN A 220 9.80 -48.82 -1.55
CA GLN A 220 11.01 -48.44 -0.82
C GLN A 220 11.69 -47.16 -1.32
N ASN A 221 10.97 -46.31 -2.10
CA ASN A 221 11.48 -45.02 -2.53
C ASN A 221 11.10 -43.94 -1.51
N TYR A 222 11.70 -44.04 -0.33
CA TYR A 222 11.38 -43.18 0.81
C TYR A 222 11.64 -41.71 0.56
N GLU A 223 12.61 -41.37 -0.30
CA GLU A 223 12.88 -39.97 -0.66
C GLU A 223 11.70 -39.32 -1.38
N LYS A 224 11.12 -39.99 -2.38
CA LYS A 224 9.93 -39.52 -3.08
C LYS A 224 8.69 -39.49 -2.17
N ALA A 225 8.54 -40.49 -1.31
CA ALA A 225 7.46 -40.53 -0.33
C ALA A 225 7.55 -39.33 0.65
N ALA A 226 8.75 -38.99 1.14
CA ALA A 226 8.97 -37.83 1.99
C ALA A 226 8.67 -36.50 1.28
N GLU A 227 9.04 -36.33 0.01
CA GLU A 227 8.70 -35.15 -0.78
C GLU A 227 7.17 -34.94 -0.90
N LEU A 228 6.42 -36.02 -1.13
CA LEU A 228 4.96 -35.97 -1.22
C LEU A 228 4.33 -35.65 0.13
N ARG A 229 4.80 -36.24 1.23
CA ARG A 229 4.38 -35.92 2.59
C ARG A 229 4.57 -34.44 2.88
N ASP A 230 5.74 -33.86 2.58
CA ASP A 230 6.05 -32.46 2.82
C ASP A 230 5.19 -31.52 1.95
N SER A 231 4.87 -31.94 0.72
CA SER A 231 3.93 -31.23 -0.16
C SER A 231 2.52 -31.23 0.41
N ILE A 232 2.02 -32.38 0.89
CA ILE A 232 0.73 -32.52 1.56
C ILE A 232 0.65 -31.61 2.79
N GLN A 233 1.68 -31.60 3.64
CA GLN A 233 1.73 -30.73 4.82
C GLN A 233 1.71 -29.24 4.44
N SER A 234 2.45 -28.85 3.40
CA SER A 234 2.50 -27.47 2.92
C SER A 234 1.17 -27.00 2.33
N LEU A 235 0.49 -27.86 1.56
CA LEU A 235 -0.83 -27.58 1.01
C LEU A 235 -1.90 -27.51 2.11
N ASN A 236 -1.84 -28.39 3.10
CA ASN A 236 -2.73 -28.36 4.27
C ASN A 236 -2.60 -27.05 5.05
N PHE A 237 -1.39 -26.45 5.12
CA PHE A 237 -1.22 -25.14 5.74
C PHE A 237 -2.05 -24.05 5.05
N ILE A 238 -2.15 -24.06 3.71
CA ILE A 238 -3.00 -23.09 2.98
C ILE A 238 -4.46 -23.28 3.36
N ILE A 239 -4.94 -24.53 3.41
CA ILE A 239 -6.35 -24.87 3.65
C ILE A 239 -6.78 -24.58 5.08
N ARG A 240 -5.92 -24.83 6.07
CA ARG A 240 -6.22 -24.58 7.49
C ARG A 240 -6.51 -23.10 7.77
N GLU A 241 -5.99 -22.19 6.98
CA GLU A 241 -6.29 -20.77 7.09
C GLU A 241 -7.63 -20.38 6.45
N GLU A 242 -8.22 -21.26 5.62
CA GLU A 242 -9.49 -21.06 4.93
C GLU A 242 -10.64 -21.68 5.70
N VAL A 243 -11.72 -20.93 5.89
CA VAL A 243 -12.93 -21.46 6.54
C VAL A 243 -13.90 -21.94 5.46
N LYS A 244 -14.22 -23.24 5.45
CA LYS A 244 -15.26 -23.76 4.55
C LYS A 244 -16.63 -23.23 4.95
N ILE A 245 -17.30 -22.51 4.07
CA ILE A 245 -18.61 -21.90 4.28
C ILE A 245 -19.72 -22.78 3.70
N SER A 246 -19.54 -23.27 2.48
CA SER A 246 -20.51 -24.08 1.74
C SER A 246 -19.84 -25.27 1.08
N THR A 247 -20.62 -26.31 0.78
CA THR A 247 -20.21 -27.45 -0.05
C THR A 247 -20.33 -27.16 -1.55
N GLN A 248 -21.09 -26.12 -1.92
CA GLN A 248 -21.26 -25.68 -3.30
C GLN A 248 -20.15 -24.73 -3.71
N ASP A 249 -19.74 -24.77 -4.97
CA ASP A 249 -18.75 -23.88 -5.58
C ASP A 249 -19.35 -22.50 -5.83
N THR A 250 -19.59 -21.77 -4.72
CA THR A 250 -20.19 -20.43 -4.76
C THR A 250 -19.13 -19.35 -4.67
N ASN A 251 -19.23 -18.35 -5.55
CA ASN A 251 -18.36 -17.18 -5.59
C ASN A 251 -19.19 -15.93 -5.30
N TYR A 252 -19.01 -15.34 -4.12
CA TYR A 252 -19.68 -14.08 -3.74
C TYR A 252 -18.87 -13.32 -2.70
N ASP A 253 -19.19 -12.03 -2.57
CA ASP A 253 -18.72 -11.24 -1.44
C ASP A 253 -19.88 -11.00 -0.48
N TYR A 254 -19.63 -11.12 0.82
CA TYR A 254 -20.61 -10.82 1.87
C TYR A 254 -20.27 -9.50 2.54
N ILE A 255 -21.17 -8.54 2.46
CA ILE A 255 -21.02 -7.20 3.06
C ILE A 255 -21.79 -7.15 4.37
N HIS A 256 -21.05 -7.18 5.48
CA HIS A 256 -21.58 -6.93 6.80
C HIS A 256 -21.51 -5.43 7.11
N ILE A 257 -22.63 -4.84 7.52
CA ILE A 257 -22.75 -3.42 7.87
C ILE A 257 -23.13 -3.32 9.34
N ASP A 258 -22.34 -2.63 10.13
CA ASP A 258 -22.62 -2.26 11.51
C ASP A 258 -22.63 -0.72 11.63
N ASP A 259 -23.78 -0.16 11.99
CA ASP A 259 -24.03 1.27 12.20
C ASP A 259 -24.54 1.58 13.61
N LYS A 260 -24.66 0.56 14.49
CA LYS A 260 -25.25 0.73 15.84
C LYS A 260 -24.30 1.44 16.80
N LYS A 261 -23.06 0.99 16.88
CA LYS A 261 -22.05 1.54 17.82
C LYS A 261 -21.02 2.41 17.11
N HIS A 262 -20.64 2.02 15.91
CA HIS A 262 -19.66 2.68 15.05
C HIS A 262 -20.00 2.34 13.62
N PHE A 263 -19.69 3.25 12.71
CA PHE A 263 -19.86 2.96 11.31
C PHE A 263 -18.74 2.06 10.81
N SER A 264 -19.08 0.82 10.47
CA SER A 264 -18.16 -0.11 9.86
C SER A 264 -18.80 -1.00 8.80
N ILE A 265 -18.04 -1.30 7.76
CA ILE A 265 -18.39 -2.25 6.71
C ILE A 265 -17.30 -3.31 6.70
N TYR A 266 -17.69 -4.57 6.81
CA TYR A 266 -16.76 -5.68 6.65
C TYR A 266 -17.14 -6.50 5.41
N ILE A 267 -16.24 -6.54 4.42
CA ILE A 267 -16.43 -7.25 3.15
C ILE A 267 -15.68 -8.57 3.23
N GLY A 268 -16.41 -9.68 3.34
CA GLY A 268 -15.85 -11.04 3.36
C GLY A 268 -15.84 -11.65 1.97
N PHE A 269 -14.70 -12.23 1.57
CA PHE A 269 -14.48 -12.82 0.26
C PHE A 269 -14.72 -14.33 0.29
N ILE A 270 -15.72 -14.82 -0.45
CA ILE A 270 -16.03 -16.24 -0.58
C ILE A 270 -15.75 -16.68 -2.02
N ARG A 271 -14.87 -17.67 -2.17
CA ARG A 271 -14.53 -18.28 -3.46
C ARG A 271 -14.55 -19.79 -3.32
N TYR A 272 -15.23 -20.43 -4.25
CA TYR A 272 -15.40 -21.89 -4.27
C TYR A 272 -15.89 -22.45 -2.92
N GLY A 273 -16.88 -21.76 -2.32
CA GLY A 273 -17.45 -22.11 -1.02
C GLY A 273 -16.53 -21.88 0.19
N ARG A 274 -15.38 -21.22 0.04
CA ARG A 274 -14.40 -20.95 1.10
C ARG A 274 -14.25 -19.47 1.37
N TYR A 275 -14.11 -19.13 2.64
CA TYR A 275 -13.79 -17.78 3.07
C TYR A 275 -12.29 -17.56 3.01
N LEU A 276 -11.84 -16.65 2.13
CA LEU A 276 -10.43 -16.32 1.91
C LEU A 276 -9.91 -15.18 2.81
N GLY A 277 -10.80 -14.51 3.52
CA GLY A 277 -10.51 -13.33 4.32
C GLY A 277 -11.48 -12.20 4.02
N GLY A 278 -11.21 -11.01 4.53
CA GLY A 278 -12.07 -9.86 4.29
C GLY A 278 -11.34 -8.54 4.46
N ASN A 279 -12.08 -7.46 4.26
CA ASN A 279 -11.62 -6.09 4.41
C ASN A 279 -12.55 -5.31 5.33
N LEU A 280 -11.96 -4.63 6.31
CA LEU A 280 -12.67 -3.70 7.18
C LEU A 280 -12.55 -2.28 6.61
N ILE A 281 -13.69 -1.61 6.45
CA ILE A 281 -13.81 -0.17 6.25
C ILE A 281 -14.39 0.37 7.55
N TYR A 282 -13.62 1.16 8.28
CA TYR A 282 -13.99 1.67 9.60
C TYR A 282 -13.75 3.17 9.68
N TYR A 283 -14.72 3.88 10.28
CA TYR A 283 -14.64 5.31 10.57
C TYR A 283 -14.88 5.52 12.06
N SER A 284 -13.97 6.25 12.72
CA SER A 284 -13.99 6.47 14.16
C SER A 284 -15.02 7.51 14.63
N GLU A 285 -15.41 8.43 13.75
CA GLU A 285 -16.40 9.46 14.06
C GLU A 285 -17.81 8.95 13.74
N LYS A 286 -18.79 9.29 14.58
CA LYS A 286 -20.21 9.11 14.23
C LYS A 286 -20.56 10.07 13.09
N PHE A 287 -20.67 9.54 11.90
CA PHE A 287 -21.17 10.25 10.73
C PHE A 287 -22.65 9.91 10.58
N GLU A 288 -23.54 10.68 11.23
CA GLU A 288 -24.95 10.28 11.30
C GLU A 288 -25.69 10.46 9.98
N ASP A 289 -25.29 11.37 9.07
CA ASP A 289 -26.09 11.64 7.86
C ASP A 289 -25.32 11.71 6.53
N ASP A 290 -24.00 11.54 6.50
CA ASP A 290 -23.18 11.89 5.32
C ASP A 290 -22.49 10.69 4.63
N ILE A 291 -22.72 9.45 5.11
CA ILE A 291 -22.10 8.27 4.49
C ILE A 291 -23.07 7.66 3.46
N ASP A 292 -22.79 7.91 2.19
CA ASP A 292 -23.43 7.17 1.13
C ASP A 292 -22.78 5.78 0.98
N LEU A 293 -23.44 4.78 1.61
CA LEU A 293 -23.04 3.37 1.56
C LEU A 293 -22.98 2.84 0.13
N THR A 294 -23.88 3.29 -0.73
CA THR A 294 -23.92 2.86 -2.12
C THR A 294 -22.71 3.35 -2.88
N SER A 295 -22.34 4.62 -2.70
CA SER A 295 -21.12 5.20 -3.29
C SER A 295 -19.85 4.48 -2.80
N LEU A 296 -19.74 4.17 -1.50
CA LEU A 296 -18.59 3.43 -0.96
C LEU A 296 -18.46 2.01 -1.54
N ILE A 297 -19.57 1.29 -1.69
CA ILE A 297 -19.55 -0.06 -2.28
C ILE A 297 -19.13 0.03 -3.75
N ILE A 298 -19.65 0.98 -4.52
CA ILE A 298 -19.25 1.18 -5.92
C ILE A 298 -17.76 1.54 -5.98
N GLN A 299 -17.28 2.49 -5.18
CA GLN A 299 -15.85 2.85 -5.11
C GLN A 299 -14.96 1.63 -4.82
N PHE A 300 -15.41 0.73 -3.95
CA PHE A 300 -14.66 -0.49 -3.63
C PHE A 300 -14.50 -1.38 -4.87
N TYR A 301 -15.58 -1.65 -5.61
CA TYR A 301 -15.55 -2.52 -6.79
C TYR A 301 -15.00 -1.85 -8.07
N LEU A 302 -14.85 -0.53 -8.07
CA LEU A 302 -14.08 0.16 -9.10
C LEU A 302 -12.58 -0.16 -9.07
N LYS A 303 -12.05 -0.60 -7.92
CA LYS A 303 -10.61 -0.85 -7.69
C LYS A 303 -10.28 -2.32 -7.46
N ASN A 304 -11.25 -3.14 -7.09
CA ASN A 304 -11.02 -4.50 -6.62
C ASN A 304 -11.62 -5.55 -7.54
N PHE A 305 -11.17 -6.78 -7.36
CA PHE A 305 -11.71 -7.95 -8.06
C PHE A 305 -13.21 -8.07 -7.82
N ARG A 306 -13.96 -8.30 -8.88
CA ARG A 306 -15.43 -8.33 -8.89
C ARG A 306 -15.94 -9.75 -8.78
N PRO A 307 -16.78 -10.08 -7.78
CA PRO A 307 -17.47 -11.35 -7.73
C PRO A 307 -18.67 -11.36 -8.67
N ASN A 308 -19.23 -12.54 -8.93
CA ASN A 308 -20.48 -12.62 -9.68
C ASN A 308 -21.70 -12.17 -8.86
N LYS A 309 -21.58 -12.26 -7.52
CA LYS A 309 -22.68 -11.94 -6.59
C LYS A 309 -22.16 -11.18 -5.38
N ILE A 310 -22.98 -10.27 -4.87
CA ILE A 310 -22.78 -9.57 -3.60
C ILE A 310 -24.01 -9.82 -2.72
N ILE A 311 -23.78 -10.14 -1.46
CA ILE A 311 -24.84 -10.30 -0.46
C ILE A 311 -24.64 -9.26 0.62
N ILE A 312 -25.65 -8.43 0.86
CA ILE A 312 -25.59 -7.34 1.86
C ILE A 312 -26.40 -7.75 3.10
N SER A 313 -25.85 -7.51 4.28
CA SER A 313 -26.44 -7.92 5.57
C SER A 313 -27.79 -7.29 5.88
N LYS A 314 -28.02 -6.06 5.39
CA LYS A 314 -29.28 -5.30 5.57
C LYS A 314 -29.53 -4.36 4.38
N LYS A 315 -30.80 -3.94 4.20
CA LYS A 315 -31.17 -2.95 3.20
C LYS A 315 -30.54 -1.59 3.52
N ILE A 316 -30.02 -0.92 2.51
CA ILE A 316 -29.41 0.42 2.58
C ILE A 316 -30.18 1.39 1.72
N ASN A 317 -30.03 2.69 1.99
CA ASN A 317 -30.56 3.72 1.11
C ASN A 317 -29.90 3.61 -0.27
N GLY A 318 -30.67 3.75 -1.36
CA GLY A 318 -30.16 3.58 -2.73
C GLY A 318 -29.85 2.12 -3.10
N TYR A 319 -30.48 1.12 -2.42
CA TYR A 319 -30.27 -0.30 -2.72
C TYR A 319 -30.64 -0.68 -4.15
N ASN A 320 -31.76 -0.15 -4.66
CA ASN A 320 -32.22 -0.47 -6.01
C ASN A 320 -31.28 0.10 -7.08
N GLU A 321 -30.79 1.32 -6.88
CA GLU A 321 -29.82 2.00 -7.72
C GLU A 321 -28.49 1.23 -7.71
N LEU A 322 -28.01 0.83 -6.52
CA LEU A 322 -26.83 -0.03 -6.41
C LEU A 322 -27.00 -1.32 -7.19
N LYS A 323 -28.14 -2.01 -7.01
CA LYS A 323 -28.43 -3.28 -7.69
C LYS A 323 -28.41 -3.13 -9.20
N SER A 324 -29.03 -2.08 -9.74
CA SER A 324 -29.06 -1.83 -11.17
C SER A 324 -27.67 -1.45 -11.72
N ILE A 325 -26.94 -0.55 -11.05
CA ILE A 325 -25.58 -0.15 -11.46
C ILE A 325 -24.65 -1.36 -11.48
N MET A 326 -24.66 -2.17 -10.40
CA MET A 326 -23.77 -3.33 -10.29
C MET A 326 -24.08 -4.39 -11.35
N ARG A 327 -25.34 -4.61 -11.67
CA ARG A 327 -25.77 -5.57 -12.71
C ARG A 327 -25.41 -5.08 -14.12
N ASP A 328 -25.77 -3.84 -14.45
CA ASP A 328 -25.68 -3.35 -15.82
C ASP A 328 -24.24 -3.03 -16.22
N ASN A 329 -23.50 -2.34 -15.32
CA ASN A 329 -22.15 -1.89 -15.61
C ASN A 329 -21.07 -2.93 -15.27
N TYR A 330 -21.34 -3.83 -14.30
CA TYR A 330 -20.30 -4.72 -13.77
C TYR A 330 -20.65 -6.20 -13.83
N LYS A 331 -21.88 -6.56 -14.25
CA LYS A 331 -22.39 -7.94 -14.32
C LYS A 331 -22.37 -8.63 -12.94
N ILE A 332 -22.67 -7.88 -11.88
CA ILE A 332 -22.70 -8.37 -10.50
C ILE A 332 -24.15 -8.32 -9.99
N ASP A 333 -24.67 -9.45 -9.55
CA ASP A 333 -25.98 -9.53 -8.91
C ASP A 333 -25.87 -9.16 -7.43
N VAL A 334 -26.75 -8.26 -6.95
CA VAL A 334 -26.81 -7.84 -5.56
C VAL A 334 -28.06 -8.39 -4.88
N PHE A 335 -27.83 -9.06 -3.74
CA PHE A 335 -28.89 -9.68 -2.93
C PHE A 335 -28.86 -9.18 -1.50
N LEU A 336 -30.01 -9.17 -0.86
CA LEU A 336 -30.08 -9.04 0.60
C LEU A 336 -29.87 -10.41 1.26
N LYS A 337 -29.36 -10.37 2.49
CA LYS A 337 -29.19 -11.58 3.32
C LYS A 337 -30.52 -12.33 3.43
N SER A 338 -30.49 -13.62 3.07
CA SER A 338 -31.63 -14.54 3.21
C SER A 338 -31.16 -15.89 3.74
N SER A 339 -31.94 -16.51 4.57
CA SER A 339 -31.67 -17.87 5.07
C SER A 339 -31.70 -18.95 3.98
N LYS A 340 -32.33 -18.63 2.84
CA LYS A 340 -32.39 -19.54 1.67
C LYS A 340 -31.05 -19.66 0.93
N ILE A 341 -30.09 -18.75 1.16
CA ILE A 341 -28.76 -18.82 0.54
C ILE A 341 -27.86 -19.73 1.39
N ASN A 342 -27.38 -20.83 0.81
CA ASN A 342 -26.53 -21.79 1.52
C ASN A 342 -25.26 -21.13 2.08
N GLY A 343 -24.97 -21.39 3.36
CA GLY A 343 -23.81 -20.83 4.07
C GLY A 343 -23.92 -19.38 4.52
N VAL A 344 -24.98 -18.63 4.15
CA VAL A 344 -25.13 -17.20 4.49
C VAL A 344 -25.18 -16.97 6.01
N GLN A 345 -25.82 -17.82 6.77
CA GLN A 345 -25.83 -17.68 8.23
C GLN A 345 -24.42 -17.84 8.83
N LYS A 346 -23.65 -18.81 8.36
CA LYS A 346 -22.29 -19.08 8.82
C LYS A 346 -21.37 -17.89 8.50
N ILE A 347 -21.41 -17.38 7.26
CA ILE A 347 -20.60 -16.25 6.86
C ILE A 347 -21.02 -14.96 7.58
N SER A 348 -22.31 -14.75 7.80
CA SER A 348 -22.83 -13.61 8.54
C SER A 348 -22.27 -13.56 9.98
N LYS A 349 -22.31 -14.68 10.70
CA LYS A 349 -21.73 -14.79 12.05
C LYS A 349 -20.20 -14.59 12.03
N LEU A 350 -19.52 -15.18 11.04
CA LEU A 350 -18.08 -15.06 10.91
C LEU A 350 -17.64 -13.62 10.62
N THR A 351 -18.32 -12.95 9.69
CA THR A 351 -17.99 -11.56 9.31
C THR A 351 -18.31 -10.58 10.42
N ALA A 352 -19.42 -10.77 11.16
CA ALA A 352 -19.73 -9.96 12.33
C ALA A 352 -18.63 -10.08 13.40
N LYS A 353 -18.23 -11.31 13.75
CA LYS A 353 -17.15 -11.55 14.72
C LYS A 353 -15.81 -10.95 14.25
N ARG A 354 -15.50 -11.02 12.95
CA ARG A 354 -14.29 -10.42 12.36
C ARG A 354 -14.36 -8.89 12.38
N ASN A 355 -15.52 -8.33 12.03
CA ASN A 355 -15.76 -6.89 12.11
C ASN A 355 -15.48 -6.38 13.53
N ASP A 356 -16.11 -6.97 14.55
CA ASP A 356 -15.93 -6.55 15.95
C ASP A 356 -14.46 -6.63 16.39
N LYS A 357 -13.79 -7.73 16.07
CA LYS A 357 -12.37 -7.90 16.39
C LYS A 357 -11.51 -6.83 15.74
N GLU A 358 -11.69 -6.58 14.44
CA GLU A 358 -10.85 -5.63 13.69
C GLU A 358 -11.18 -4.18 14.07
N VAL A 359 -12.45 -3.85 14.33
CA VAL A 359 -12.87 -2.55 14.85
C VAL A 359 -12.21 -2.28 16.20
N ASN A 360 -12.25 -3.27 17.14
CA ASN A 360 -11.61 -3.11 18.45
C ASN A 360 -10.10 -2.90 18.34
N LEU A 361 -9.43 -3.62 17.43
CA LEU A 361 -8.00 -3.42 17.15
C LEU A 361 -7.70 -2.02 16.60
N GLN A 362 -8.55 -1.49 15.70
CA GLN A 362 -8.39 -0.14 15.18
C GLN A 362 -8.61 0.92 16.26
N LYS A 363 -9.63 0.75 17.10
CA LYS A 363 -9.87 1.64 18.25
C LYS A 363 -8.70 1.67 19.22
N GLN A 364 -8.20 0.49 19.60
CA GLN A 364 -7.06 0.41 20.51
C GLN A 364 -5.84 1.12 19.93
N LYS A 365 -5.57 0.95 18.62
CA LYS A 365 -4.50 1.69 17.94
C LYS A 365 -4.74 3.20 17.98
N PHE A 366 -5.96 3.65 17.76
CA PHE A 366 -6.30 5.07 17.80
C PHE A 366 -6.11 5.66 19.20
N ILE A 367 -6.58 4.98 20.24
CA ILE A 367 -6.38 5.37 21.65
C ILE A 367 -4.89 5.45 21.97
N ASN A 368 -4.12 4.41 21.68
CA ASN A 368 -2.67 4.41 21.92
C ASN A 368 -1.95 5.53 21.17
N ASN A 369 -2.39 5.85 19.93
CA ASN A 369 -1.82 6.98 19.19
C ASN A 369 -2.18 8.33 19.82
N GLN A 370 -3.41 8.50 20.31
CA GLN A 370 -3.80 9.73 21.03
C GLN A 370 -3.03 9.88 22.35
N GLU A 371 -2.87 8.80 23.09
CA GLU A 371 -2.11 8.80 24.34
C GLU A 371 -0.66 9.25 24.10
N ILE A 372 0.02 8.67 23.11
CA ILE A 372 1.42 9.07 22.83
C ILE A 372 1.52 10.53 22.36
N LEU A 373 0.58 11.02 21.54
CA LEU A 373 0.56 12.43 21.13
C LEU A 373 0.31 13.38 22.32
N THR A 374 -0.52 12.95 23.28
CA THR A 374 -0.76 13.69 24.52
C THR A 374 0.48 13.72 25.42
N LEU A 375 1.18 12.60 25.57
CA LEU A 375 2.44 12.53 26.29
C LEU A 375 3.50 13.45 25.65
N MET A 376 3.62 13.44 24.32
CA MET A 376 4.51 14.34 23.57
C MET A 376 4.15 15.81 23.81
N LYS A 377 2.84 16.15 23.74
CA LYS A 377 2.35 17.50 24.02
C LYS A 377 2.82 17.98 25.39
N ASN A 378 2.58 17.17 26.42
CA ASN A 378 2.91 17.54 27.81
C ASN A 378 4.43 17.64 28.03
N ARG A 379 5.20 16.67 27.52
CA ARG A 379 6.66 16.61 27.71
C ARG A 379 7.40 17.77 27.05
N PHE A 380 6.90 18.24 25.90
CA PHE A 380 7.55 19.30 25.13
C PHE A 380 6.84 20.66 25.24
N ASN A 381 5.90 20.80 26.17
CA ASN A 381 5.15 22.02 26.45
C ASN A 381 4.53 22.63 25.17
N ILE A 382 3.77 21.82 24.42
CA ILE A 382 3.07 22.26 23.22
C ILE A 382 1.66 22.70 23.62
N ASN A 383 1.31 23.96 23.37
CA ASN A 383 0.05 24.55 23.82
C ASN A 383 -1.17 23.87 23.17
N ASN A 384 -1.09 23.63 21.87
CA ASN A 384 -2.19 23.05 21.08
C ASN A 384 -2.16 21.51 21.08
N LYS A 385 -3.28 20.90 20.71
CA LYS A 385 -3.35 19.47 20.43
C LYS A 385 -2.43 19.16 19.24
N ILE A 386 -1.59 18.11 19.37
CA ILE A 386 -0.77 17.63 18.27
C ILE A 386 -1.65 16.85 17.31
N GLU A 387 -1.93 17.40 16.15
CA GLU A 387 -2.66 16.73 15.06
C GLU A 387 -1.72 16.09 14.03
N ARG A 388 -0.46 16.62 13.92
CA ARG A 388 0.50 16.16 12.92
C ARG A 388 1.94 16.23 13.42
N VAL A 389 2.64 15.09 13.35
CA VAL A 389 4.08 14.98 13.60
C VAL A 389 4.78 14.62 12.31
N GLU A 390 5.89 15.31 11.98
CA GLU A 390 6.75 14.97 10.85
C GLU A 390 8.14 14.56 11.34
N ALA A 391 8.69 13.44 10.85
CA ALA A 391 10.07 13.06 11.13
C ALA A 391 10.90 13.01 9.84
N TYR A 392 12.06 13.66 9.86
CA TYR A 392 12.94 13.87 8.72
C TYR A 392 14.19 13.01 8.82
N ASP A 393 14.58 12.40 7.70
CA ASP A 393 15.82 11.66 7.54
C ASP A 393 16.49 12.03 6.22
N ASN A 394 17.78 12.26 6.27
CA ASN A 394 18.64 12.50 5.12
C ASN A 394 19.50 11.26 4.88
N SER A 395 19.46 10.74 3.67
CA SER A 395 20.25 9.57 3.26
C SER A 395 21.04 9.89 1.98
N PHE A 396 22.32 9.56 2.01
CA PHE A 396 23.23 9.73 0.88
C PHE A 396 23.57 8.38 0.27
N PHE A 397 23.65 8.34 -1.06
CA PHE A 397 24.07 7.17 -1.80
C PHE A 397 25.09 7.54 -2.85
N GLY A 398 26.35 7.11 -2.63
CA GLY A 398 27.47 7.55 -3.46
C GLY A 398 27.67 9.07 -3.42
N ASN A 399 28.60 9.59 -4.23
CA ASN A 399 28.95 11.00 -4.17
C ASN A 399 27.94 11.97 -4.81
N ASN A 400 26.94 11.48 -5.57
CA ASN A 400 26.10 12.35 -6.41
C ASN A 400 24.59 12.24 -6.20
N TYR A 401 24.11 11.41 -5.27
CA TYR A 401 22.67 11.26 -5.03
C TYR A 401 22.32 11.47 -3.56
N ALA A 402 21.65 12.57 -3.30
CA ALA A 402 21.04 12.84 -2.02
C ALA A 402 19.53 12.55 -2.06
N VAL A 403 19.04 11.86 -1.04
CA VAL A 403 17.61 11.60 -0.83
C VAL A 403 17.26 12.03 0.58
N ALA A 404 16.29 12.91 0.70
CA ALA A 404 15.69 13.26 1.98
C ALA A 404 14.24 12.79 1.99
N SER A 405 13.79 12.30 3.13
CA SER A 405 12.41 11.87 3.29
C SER A 405 11.84 12.39 4.61
N TYR A 406 10.55 12.68 4.62
CA TYR A 406 9.83 12.79 5.87
C TYR A 406 8.63 11.86 5.91
N VAL A 407 8.34 11.35 7.09
CA VAL A 407 7.14 10.58 7.39
C VAL A 407 6.21 11.39 8.26
N VAL A 408 4.92 11.16 8.08
CA VAL A 408 3.85 11.83 8.83
C VAL A 408 3.17 10.84 9.75
N PHE A 409 2.92 11.27 10.99
CA PHE A 409 2.14 10.55 11.99
C PHE A 409 1.03 11.45 12.56
N ASN A 410 -0.13 10.87 12.80
CA ASN A 410 -1.29 11.52 13.41
C ASN A 410 -2.06 10.51 14.29
N GLU A 411 -3.24 10.85 14.79
CA GLU A 411 -4.09 9.97 15.60
C GLU A 411 -4.43 8.62 14.90
N GLU A 412 -4.47 8.60 13.56
CA GLU A 412 -4.70 7.39 12.78
C GLU A 412 -3.41 6.55 12.60
N GLY A 413 -2.24 7.09 12.97
CA GLY A 413 -0.93 6.47 12.82
C GLY A 413 -0.12 7.05 11.66
N PHE A 414 0.76 6.25 11.06
CA PHE A 414 1.60 6.69 9.93
C PHE A 414 0.79 6.93 8.66
N SER A 415 0.86 8.16 8.12
CA SER A 415 0.25 8.53 6.85
C SER A 415 1.25 8.43 5.71
N ILE A 416 1.16 7.36 4.91
CA ILE A 416 2.02 7.17 3.73
C ILE A 416 1.71 8.21 2.64
N LYS A 417 0.47 8.66 2.54
CA LYS A 417 0.02 9.63 1.52
C LYS A 417 0.59 11.01 1.75
N ASP A 418 0.75 11.39 3.02
CA ASP A 418 1.28 12.70 3.41
C ASP A 418 2.80 12.68 3.56
N SER A 419 3.40 11.49 3.67
CA SER A 419 4.85 11.30 3.70
C SER A 419 5.45 11.55 2.32
N ARG A 420 6.64 12.16 2.26
CA ARG A 420 7.27 12.54 0.99
C ARG A 420 8.76 12.21 0.96
N THR A 421 9.25 12.10 -0.28
CA THR A 421 10.68 11.93 -0.56
C THR A 421 11.12 13.01 -1.54
N TYR A 422 12.16 13.73 -1.20
CA TYR A 422 12.86 14.68 -2.04
C TYR A 422 14.06 14.01 -2.68
N LYS A 423 14.27 14.28 -3.95
CA LYS A 423 15.32 13.66 -4.75
C LYS A 423 16.16 14.77 -5.35
N PHE A 424 17.42 14.81 -5.01
CA PHE A 424 18.38 15.75 -5.55
C PHE A 424 19.31 15.00 -6.50
N LYS A 425 19.35 15.45 -7.77
CA LYS A 425 20.28 14.95 -8.78
C LYS A 425 21.53 15.82 -8.74
N ASP A 426 22.68 15.23 -9.03
CA ASP A 426 23.97 15.93 -9.14
C ASP A 426 24.33 16.76 -7.87
N TYR A 427 23.96 16.21 -6.71
CA TYR A 427 24.31 16.80 -5.43
C TYR A 427 25.73 16.44 -5.06
N ASP A 428 26.64 17.39 -5.22
CA ASP A 428 28.06 17.19 -4.88
C ASP A 428 28.24 17.31 -3.35
N LEU A 429 28.40 16.17 -2.68
CA LEU A 429 28.65 16.07 -1.25
C LEU A 429 29.96 16.74 -0.81
N LYS A 430 30.93 16.90 -1.73
CA LYS A 430 32.18 17.60 -1.42
C LYS A 430 32.00 19.11 -1.31
N LYS A 431 30.99 19.65 -2.03
CA LYS A 431 30.64 21.09 -1.99
C LYS A 431 29.53 21.42 -1.02
N PHE A 432 28.58 20.49 -0.78
CA PHE A 432 27.37 20.72 -0.01
C PHE A 432 27.20 19.64 1.06
N GLY A 433 27.12 20.03 2.31
CA GLY A 433 26.94 19.11 3.44
C GLY A 433 25.48 18.69 3.70
N ASP A 434 25.27 17.86 4.73
CA ASP A 434 23.95 17.46 5.24
C ASP A 434 23.08 18.67 5.61
N ALA A 435 23.67 19.71 6.14
CA ALA A 435 23.00 20.95 6.54
C ALA A 435 22.36 21.67 5.33
N ASP A 436 23.08 21.75 4.20
CA ASP A 436 22.57 22.38 2.98
C ASP A 436 21.42 21.57 2.36
N LEU A 437 21.50 20.24 2.45
CA LEU A 437 20.42 19.38 2.02
C LEU A 437 19.15 19.62 2.85
N MET A 438 19.30 19.68 4.18
CA MET A 438 18.19 19.97 5.09
C MET A 438 17.58 21.35 4.79
N ARG A 439 18.41 22.37 4.55
CA ARG A 439 17.98 23.72 4.16
C ARG A 439 17.12 23.69 2.88
N LYS A 440 17.54 22.97 1.85
CA LYS A 440 16.79 22.82 0.60
C LYS A 440 15.45 22.08 0.80
N VAL A 441 15.44 21.04 1.63
CA VAL A 441 14.23 20.28 1.95
C VAL A 441 13.20 21.15 2.67
N PHE A 442 13.63 21.86 3.71
CA PHE A 442 12.76 22.74 4.49
C PHE A 442 12.24 23.91 3.66
N LYS A 443 13.10 24.58 2.86
CA LYS A 443 12.65 25.62 1.92
C LYS A 443 11.59 25.06 0.96
N SER A 444 11.80 23.88 0.37
CA SER A 444 10.80 23.25 -0.50
C SER A 444 9.52 22.81 0.24
N ARG A 445 9.62 22.47 1.53
CA ARG A 445 8.47 22.06 2.35
C ARG A 445 7.60 23.24 2.72
N PHE A 446 8.18 24.37 3.09
CA PHE A 446 7.47 25.53 3.64
C PHE A 446 7.24 26.66 2.63
N SER A 447 7.76 26.58 1.41
CA SER A 447 7.60 27.60 0.35
C SER A 447 6.20 27.67 -0.29
N LYS A 448 5.24 26.82 0.10
CA LYS A 448 3.89 26.76 -0.52
C LYS A 448 2.80 26.90 0.53
N ASP A 449 1.93 27.87 0.38
CA ASP A 449 0.85 28.25 1.32
C ASP A 449 -0.22 27.18 1.60
N ASP A 450 -0.35 26.15 0.74
CA ASP A 450 -1.44 25.16 0.82
C ASP A 450 -1.10 23.89 1.59
N LYS A 451 0.03 23.82 2.29
CA LYS A 451 0.42 22.60 2.99
C LYS A 451 -0.06 22.62 4.43
N ILE A 452 -0.60 21.48 4.88
CA ILE A 452 -0.90 21.27 6.30
C ILE A 452 0.42 21.35 7.06
N LEU A 453 0.50 22.27 8.01
CA LEU A 453 1.67 22.45 8.86
C LEU A 453 1.72 21.34 9.92
N PRO A 454 2.90 20.85 10.30
CA PRO A 454 3.07 20.01 11.47
C PRO A 454 3.03 20.82 12.75
N ASP A 455 2.59 20.21 13.84
CA ASP A 455 2.69 20.77 15.20
C ASP A 455 4.05 20.46 15.82
N LEU A 456 4.64 19.34 15.38
CA LEU A 456 5.92 18.84 15.88
C LEU A 456 6.75 18.26 14.73
N ILE A 457 8.04 18.64 14.71
CA ILE A 457 9.02 18.09 13.77
C ILE A 457 10.14 17.39 14.56
N ILE A 458 10.47 16.18 14.13
CA ILE A 458 11.59 15.38 14.62
C ILE A 458 12.66 15.32 13.52
N ILE A 459 13.91 15.65 13.86
CA ILE A 459 15.03 15.73 12.92
C ILE A 459 16.14 14.75 13.36
N ASP A 460 16.62 13.90 12.45
CA ASP A 460 17.84 13.11 12.69
C ASP A 460 19.06 14.03 12.57
N GLY A 461 19.43 14.66 13.71
CA GLY A 461 20.49 15.63 13.81
C GLY A 461 20.47 16.39 15.15
N GLY A 462 21.59 16.99 15.51
CA GLY A 462 21.74 17.77 16.75
C GLY A 462 21.28 19.23 16.60
N GLN A 463 21.65 20.05 17.60
CA GLN A 463 21.25 21.48 17.66
C GLN A 463 21.58 22.30 16.41
N PRO A 464 22.72 22.12 15.71
CA PRO A 464 22.99 22.89 14.49
C PRO A 464 21.89 22.75 13.44
N TYR A 465 21.35 21.53 13.27
CA TYR A 465 20.25 21.26 12.34
C TYR A 465 18.93 21.90 12.79
N LEU A 466 18.66 21.90 14.11
CA LEU A 466 17.48 22.58 14.66
C LEU A 466 17.50 24.08 14.37
N LYS A 467 18.65 24.73 14.53
CA LYS A 467 18.82 26.18 14.24
C LYS A 467 18.52 26.49 12.78
N ILE A 468 19.10 25.70 11.83
CA ILE A 468 18.84 25.84 10.39
C ILE A 468 17.36 25.69 10.07
N CYS A 469 16.70 24.69 10.66
CA CYS A 469 15.28 24.48 10.43
C CYS A 469 14.42 25.61 10.99
N GLN A 470 14.76 26.12 12.18
CA GLN A 470 14.08 27.27 12.80
C GLN A 470 14.22 28.53 11.96
N GLU A 471 15.43 28.83 11.45
CA GLU A 471 15.67 29.96 10.56
C GLU A 471 14.71 29.94 9.35
N ILE A 472 14.58 28.80 8.69
CA ILE A 472 13.73 28.66 7.50
C ILE A 472 12.23 28.76 7.84
N ILE A 473 11.82 28.22 8.98
CA ILE A 473 10.44 28.32 9.47
C ILE A 473 10.11 29.77 9.77
N ASN A 474 11.04 30.52 10.40
CA ASN A 474 10.91 31.94 10.67
C ASN A 474 10.83 32.78 9.38
N GLU A 475 11.73 32.52 8.41
CA GLU A 475 11.69 33.13 7.07
C GLU A 475 10.35 32.93 6.36
N SER A 476 9.67 31.80 6.65
CA SER A 476 8.37 31.46 6.07
C SER A 476 7.17 32.07 6.81
N GLY A 477 7.37 32.86 7.84
CA GLY A 477 6.33 33.53 8.63
C GLY A 477 5.48 32.59 9.52
N ILE A 478 5.96 31.36 9.82
CA ILE A 478 5.20 30.28 10.48
C ILE A 478 5.72 30.02 11.91
N SER A 479 6.60 30.84 12.41
CA SER A 479 7.54 30.51 13.52
C SER A 479 6.95 30.11 14.87
N GLU A 480 5.74 30.51 15.23
CA GLU A 480 5.23 30.32 16.60
C GLU A 480 4.47 29.00 16.83
N SER A 481 4.16 28.24 15.78
CA SER A 481 3.27 27.08 15.87
C SER A 481 3.96 25.71 15.83
N ILE A 482 5.24 25.63 15.46
CA ILE A 482 5.92 24.35 15.21
C ILE A 482 7.03 24.10 16.24
N LYS A 483 6.92 22.99 16.98
CA LYS A 483 7.99 22.56 17.89
C LYS A 483 9.02 21.69 17.16
N LEU A 484 10.31 21.89 17.46
CA LEU A 484 11.41 21.12 16.88
C LEU A 484 12.09 20.24 17.92
N ILE A 485 12.35 18.98 17.56
CA ILE A 485 13.14 18.03 18.35
C ILE A 485 14.25 17.46 17.45
N GLY A 486 15.49 17.59 17.90
CA GLY A 486 16.65 16.97 17.28
C GLY A 486 17.03 15.68 18.00
N VAL A 487 17.50 14.70 17.25
CA VAL A 487 18.03 13.45 17.80
C VAL A 487 19.43 13.24 17.25
N SER A 488 20.43 13.28 18.11
CA SER A 488 21.81 12.96 17.75
C SER A 488 22.19 11.57 18.19
N LYS A 489 22.94 10.86 17.33
CA LYS A 489 23.37 9.47 17.57
C LYS A 489 24.32 9.40 18.74
N GLY A 490 24.08 8.45 19.62
CA GLY A 490 24.91 8.15 20.75
C GLY A 490 26.21 7.43 20.38
N PHE A 491 27.04 7.14 21.39
CA PHE A 491 28.29 6.42 21.26
C PHE A 491 28.05 5.03 20.63
N LYS A 492 28.91 4.62 19.71
CA LYS A 492 28.81 3.35 18.95
C LYS A 492 27.54 3.18 18.10
N ARG A 493 26.77 4.25 17.82
CA ARG A 493 25.49 4.21 17.10
C ARG A 493 24.43 3.30 17.74
N ASP A 494 24.54 3.08 19.06
CA ASP A 494 23.55 2.37 19.85
C ASP A 494 22.47 3.38 20.30
N PHE A 495 21.21 3.05 20.00
CA PHE A 495 20.04 3.90 20.29
C PHE A 495 19.90 4.20 21.79
N ARG A 496 20.38 3.32 22.67
CA ARG A 496 20.36 3.53 24.13
C ARG A 496 21.16 4.76 24.59
N PHE A 497 22.00 5.30 23.72
CA PHE A 497 22.81 6.49 23.97
C PHE A 497 22.40 7.67 23.08
N ASP A 498 21.26 7.60 22.40
CA ASP A 498 20.74 8.72 21.62
C ASP A 498 20.47 9.91 22.54
N ARG A 499 20.80 11.11 22.05
CA ARG A 499 20.62 12.36 22.79
C ARG A 499 19.55 13.20 22.11
N TYR A 500 18.64 13.71 22.91
CA TYR A 500 17.53 14.52 22.43
C TYR A 500 17.85 16.00 22.66
N HIS A 501 17.41 16.86 21.75
CA HIS A 501 17.68 18.28 21.79
C HIS A 501 16.42 19.05 21.43
N THR A 502 16.24 20.18 22.09
CA THR A 502 15.32 21.24 21.66
C THR A 502 16.13 22.49 21.36
N LEU A 503 15.48 23.55 20.89
CA LEU A 503 16.18 24.85 20.71
C LEU A 503 16.71 25.41 22.02
N SER A 504 15.95 25.22 23.12
CA SER A 504 16.28 25.74 24.46
C SER A 504 17.16 24.79 25.28
N GLU A 505 17.16 23.50 25.02
CA GLU A 505 17.79 22.49 25.86
C GLU A 505 18.63 21.48 25.06
N LYS A 506 19.87 21.26 25.51
CA LYS A 506 20.79 20.25 24.95
C LYS A 506 20.79 19.03 25.82
N ASN A 507 20.89 17.83 25.18
CA ASN A 507 21.01 16.53 25.87
C ASN A 507 19.84 16.26 26.83
N LEU A 508 18.61 16.58 26.40
CA LEU A 508 17.40 16.29 27.14
C LEU A 508 17.31 14.77 27.42
N SER A 509 17.11 14.41 28.67
CA SER A 509 16.89 13.01 29.04
C SER A 509 15.41 12.64 28.86
N LEU A 510 15.17 11.50 28.22
CA LEU A 510 13.84 10.90 28.10
C LEU A 510 13.74 9.56 28.84
N LYS A 511 14.72 9.25 29.71
CA LYS A 511 14.72 8.01 30.50
C LYS A 511 13.46 7.82 31.34
N ASP A 512 12.89 8.92 31.81
CA ASP A 512 11.64 8.92 32.61
C ASP A 512 10.39 8.77 31.72
N SER A 513 10.55 8.70 30.42
CA SER A 513 9.46 8.64 29.46
C SER A 513 9.77 7.64 28.32
N PRO A 514 9.90 6.34 28.63
CA PRO A 514 10.32 5.33 27.63
C PRO A 514 9.33 5.20 26.47
N GLN A 515 8.06 5.54 26.67
CA GLN A 515 7.05 5.56 25.62
C GLN A 515 7.34 6.65 24.57
N ILE A 516 7.77 7.84 25.03
CA ILE A 516 8.16 8.97 24.16
C ILE A 516 9.43 8.63 23.40
N GLU A 517 10.42 8.07 24.08
CA GLU A 517 11.67 7.62 23.46
C GLU A 517 11.40 6.60 22.38
N GLY A 518 10.64 5.54 22.67
CA GLY A 518 10.24 4.51 21.70
C GLY A 518 9.44 5.05 20.53
N PHE A 519 8.60 6.08 20.76
CA PHE A 519 7.87 6.75 19.69
C PHE A 519 8.81 7.53 18.75
N ILE A 520 9.73 8.33 19.29
CA ILE A 520 10.71 9.09 18.49
C ILE A 520 11.57 8.15 17.65
N GLN A 521 12.06 7.05 18.24
CA GLN A 521 12.80 6.04 17.51
C GLN A 521 11.97 5.41 16.37
N LYS A 522 10.72 5.04 16.65
CA LYS A 522 9.81 4.50 15.64
C LYS A 522 9.59 5.48 14.48
N MET A 523 9.48 6.76 14.75
CA MET A 523 9.37 7.81 13.74
C MET A 523 10.63 7.90 12.86
N ARG A 524 11.82 7.90 13.46
CA ARG A 524 13.12 7.90 12.76
C ARG A 524 13.28 6.65 11.90
N ASP A 525 13.00 5.47 12.44
CA ASP A 525 13.09 4.21 11.72
C ASP A 525 12.21 4.18 10.48
N GLN A 526 11.02 4.74 10.55
CA GLN A 526 10.12 4.82 9.40
C GLN A 526 10.63 5.83 8.36
N ALA A 527 11.17 6.99 8.76
CA ALA A 527 11.77 7.94 7.86
C ALA A 527 12.99 7.32 7.15
N HIS A 528 13.87 6.66 7.90
CA HIS A 528 15.03 5.94 7.36
C HIS A 528 14.65 4.80 6.39
N LYS A 529 13.64 3.99 6.73
CA LYS A 529 13.10 2.96 5.83
C LYS A 529 12.58 3.56 4.53
N LEU A 530 11.91 4.71 4.59
CA LEU A 530 11.38 5.40 3.42
C LEU A 530 12.52 5.92 2.52
N SER A 531 13.53 6.58 3.09
CA SER A 531 14.72 7.05 2.40
C SER A 531 15.49 5.90 1.74
N LYS A 532 15.79 4.85 2.49
CA LYS A 532 16.52 3.66 2.01
C LYS A 532 15.80 2.92 0.89
N LYS A 533 14.48 2.74 0.99
CA LYS A 533 13.66 2.10 -0.05
C LYS A 533 13.74 2.85 -1.38
N ASN A 534 13.65 4.17 -1.33
CA ASN A 534 13.69 5.01 -2.53
C ASN A 534 15.09 5.09 -3.14
N SER A 535 16.13 5.08 -2.33
CA SER A 535 17.52 4.98 -2.76
C SER A 535 17.81 3.66 -3.47
N MET A 536 17.38 2.53 -2.88
CA MET A 536 17.53 1.19 -3.50
C MET A 536 16.75 1.06 -4.82
N LYS A 537 15.57 1.65 -4.92
CA LYS A 537 14.80 1.65 -6.16
C LYS A 537 15.54 2.38 -7.27
N ARG A 538 16.11 3.54 -6.99
CA ARG A 538 16.93 4.30 -7.96
C ARG A 538 18.14 3.51 -8.43
N MET A 539 18.84 2.89 -7.49
CA MET A 539 19.98 2.03 -7.80
C MET A 539 19.57 0.87 -8.70
N SER A 540 18.41 0.24 -8.43
CA SER A 540 17.86 -0.82 -9.29
C SER A 540 17.48 -0.29 -10.69
N ASP A 541 16.95 0.92 -10.79
CA ASP A 541 16.56 1.50 -12.08
C ASP A 541 17.78 1.96 -12.91
N SER A 542 18.84 2.48 -12.28
CA SER A 542 20.12 2.77 -12.95
C SER A 542 20.87 1.50 -13.36
N LEU A 543 20.66 0.39 -12.62
CA LEU A 543 21.19 -0.93 -12.96
C LEU A 543 20.53 -1.55 -14.20
N LYS A 544 19.26 -1.23 -14.50
CA LYS A 544 18.55 -1.80 -15.65
C LYS A 544 19.04 -1.30 -17.00
N THR A 545 19.74 -0.17 -17.05
CA THR A 545 20.20 0.50 -18.28
C THR A 545 21.72 0.68 -18.35
N SER A 546 22.49 -0.16 -17.65
CA SER A 546 23.94 -0.01 -17.54
C SER A 546 24.67 -0.83 -18.62
N PHE A 547 25.64 -0.23 -19.31
CA PHE A 547 26.55 -0.89 -20.24
C PHE A 547 27.30 -2.10 -19.64
N LEU A 548 27.31 -2.23 -18.31
CA LEU A 548 27.85 -3.38 -17.60
C LEU A 548 27.07 -4.68 -17.84
N ASP A 549 25.84 -4.60 -18.37
CA ASP A 549 25.05 -5.80 -18.69
C ASP A 549 25.60 -6.58 -19.87
N ASP A 550 26.34 -5.91 -20.76
CA ASP A 550 26.94 -6.47 -21.95
C ASP A 550 28.33 -7.08 -21.67
N ILE A 551 28.85 -6.95 -20.44
CA ILE A 551 30.20 -7.43 -20.10
C ILE A 551 30.12 -8.85 -19.54
N PHE A 552 30.74 -9.80 -20.27
CA PHE A 552 30.83 -11.18 -19.84
C PHE A 552 31.58 -11.33 -18.49
N GLY A 553 31.00 -12.06 -17.55
CA GLY A 553 31.57 -12.29 -16.22
C GLY A 553 31.27 -11.22 -15.17
N ILE A 554 30.48 -10.18 -15.50
CA ILE A 554 29.93 -9.20 -14.56
C ILE A 554 28.47 -9.52 -14.30
N GLY A 555 28.22 -10.41 -13.35
CA GLY A 555 26.85 -10.70 -12.89
C GLY A 555 26.31 -9.62 -11.95
N LYS A 556 25.03 -9.73 -11.59
CA LYS A 556 24.27 -8.76 -10.80
C LYS A 556 24.99 -8.31 -9.51
N ILE A 557 25.70 -9.21 -8.82
CA ILE A 557 26.42 -8.90 -7.58
C ILE A 557 27.64 -8.01 -7.85
N LYS A 558 28.46 -8.35 -8.87
CA LYS A 558 29.64 -7.56 -9.24
C LYS A 558 29.23 -6.19 -9.78
N LYS A 559 28.21 -6.14 -10.64
CA LYS A 559 27.61 -4.90 -11.16
C LYS A 559 27.14 -3.99 -10.00
N MET A 560 26.46 -4.56 -9.00
CA MET A 560 26.02 -3.82 -7.84
C MET A 560 27.19 -3.26 -7.01
N ARG A 561 28.28 -4.01 -6.85
CA ARG A 561 29.49 -3.55 -6.16
C ARG A 561 30.19 -2.42 -6.90
N VAL A 562 30.32 -2.53 -8.22
CA VAL A 562 30.91 -1.49 -9.08
C VAL A 562 30.10 -0.20 -8.99
N ILE A 563 28.78 -0.27 -9.12
CA ILE A 563 27.93 0.91 -9.06
C ILE A 563 27.88 1.50 -7.65
N ASN A 564 27.92 0.67 -6.60
CA ASN A 564 27.99 1.18 -5.23
C ASN A 564 29.29 1.92 -4.96
N PHE A 565 30.40 1.45 -5.51
CA PHE A 565 31.71 2.10 -5.34
C PHE A 565 31.77 3.45 -6.03
N PHE A 566 31.31 3.54 -7.27
CA PHE A 566 31.33 4.78 -8.05
C PHE A 566 30.07 5.65 -7.86
N GLY A 567 29.02 5.14 -7.28
CA GLY A 567 27.76 5.84 -7.04
C GLY A 567 26.91 6.12 -8.30
N SER A 568 27.49 6.12 -9.48
CA SER A 568 26.77 6.31 -10.75
C SER A 568 27.52 5.71 -11.95
N VAL A 569 26.77 5.45 -13.03
CA VAL A 569 27.37 5.02 -14.32
C VAL A 569 28.24 6.12 -14.93
N GLN A 570 27.93 7.40 -14.69
CA GLN A 570 28.73 8.53 -15.18
C GLN A 570 30.09 8.63 -14.49
N ASN A 571 30.15 8.39 -13.18
CA ASN A 571 31.42 8.32 -12.45
C ASN A 571 32.23 7.10 -12.85
N LEU A 572 31.58 5.96 -13.07
CA LEU A 572 32.22 4.76 -13.56
C LEU A 572 32.88 4.97 -14.94
N LYS A 573 32.29 5.79 -15.81
CA LYS A 573 32.91 6.16 -17.09
C LYS A 573 34.24 6.96 -16.97
N LYS A 574 34.51 7.50 -15.78
CA LYS A 574 35.78 8.20 -15.47
C LYS A 574 36.73 7.35 -14.62
N ALA A 575 36.38 6.09 -14.38
CA ALA A 575 37.14 5.21 -13.49
C ALA A 575 38.48 4.82 -14.09
N ASN A 576 39.49 4.79 -13.24
CA ASN A 576 40.79 4.25 -13.57
C ASN A 576 40.95 2.79 -13.10
N ARG A 577 42.07 2.16 -13.49
CA ARG A 577 42.36 0.75 -13.16
C ARG A 577 42.51 0.52 -11.65
N ASP A 578 43.11 1.47 -10.94
CA ASP A 578 43.42 1.34 -9.50
C ASP A 578 42.14 1.43 -8.66
N GLU A 579 41.21 2.32 -9.02
CA GLU A 579 39.89 2.41 -8.38
C GLU A 579 39.07 1.14 -8.58
N LEU A 580 39.07 0.56 -9.79
CA LEU A 580 38.38 -0.70 -10.06
C LEU A 580 38.99 -1.89 -9.33
N SER A 581 40.31 -1.87 -9.10
CA SER A 581 41.01 -2.93 -8.37
C SER A 581 40.64 -3.01 -6.87
N GLN A 582 40.18 -1.92 -6.28
CA GLN A 582 39.70 -1.85 -4.89
C GLN A 582 38.35 -2.54 -4.68
N ILE A 583 37.65 -2.91 -5.75
CA ILE A 583 36.31 -3.50 -5.64
C ILE A 583 36.41 -5.00 -5.42
N LYS A 584 36.06 -5.46 -4.24
CA LYS A 584 36.07 -6.87 -3.84
C LYS A 584 35.26 -7.74 -4.83
N GLY A 585 35.97 -8.71 -5.47
CA GLY A 585 35.34 -9.69 -6.37
C GLY A 585 35.42 -9.35 -7.87
N LEU A 586 36.09 -8.25 -8.26
CA LEU A 586 36.55 -8.04 -9.62
C LEU A 586 37.93 -8.70 -9.81
N ASN A 587 38.10 -9.37 -10.94
CA ASN A 587 39.42 -9.89 -11.37
C ASN A 587 39.95 -9.03 -12.53
N SER A 588 41.22 -9.22 -12.87
CA SER A 588 41.90 -8.44 -13.93
C SER A 588 41.18 -8.50 -15.27
N LYS A 589 40.52 -9.64 -15.60
CA LYS A 589 39.69 -9.76 -16.84
C LYS A 589 38.44 -8.89 -16.77
N ASN A 590 37.76 -8.83 -15.62
CA ASN A 590 36.60 -7.97 -15.43
C ASN A 590 36.97 -6.48 -15.49
N ILE A 591 38.09 -6.09 -14.87
CA ILE A 591 38.60 -4.72 -14.85
C ILE A 591 38.93 -4.27 -16.28
N LYS A 592 39.67 -5.10 -17.03
CA LYS A 592 40.00 -4.83 -18.43
C LYS A 592 38.72 -4.64 -19.29
N ALA A 593 37.76 -5.57 -19.17
CA ALA A 593 36.53 -5.50 -19.94
C ALA A 593 35.66 -4.27 -19.59
N ILE A 594 35.70 -3.79 -18.33
CA ILE A 594 35.04 -2.54 -17.92
C ILE A 594 35.72 -1.35 -18.56
N LEU A 595 37.09 -1.28 -18.52
CA LEU A 595 37.86 -0.18 -19.08
C LEU A 595 37.72 -0.13 -20.62
N ASP A 596 37.79 -1.28 -21.29
CA ASP A 596 37.57 -1.37 -22.74
C ASP A 596 36.18 -0.82 -23.15
N LYS A 597 35.14 -1.09 -22.33
CA LYS A 597 33.78 -0.62 -22.59
C LYS A 597 33.57 0.85 -22.18
N ILE A 598 34.45 1.42 -21.36
CA ILE A 598 34.44 2.84 -20.96
C ILE A 598 35.11 3.70 -22.02
N ASN A 599 36.19 3.18 -22.64
CA ASN A 599 37.06 3.89 -23.58
C ASN A 599 36.63 3.72 -25.05
N GLY A 600 35.77 2.76 -25.35
CA GLY A 600 35.16 2.57 -26.67
C GLY A 600 33.68 2.98 -26.69
#